data_7862af653fbc6b20032b7f968140613c
#
_entry.id   7862af653fbc6b20032b7f968140613c
#
_cell.length_a   1.000
_cell.length_b   1.000
_cell.length_c   1.000
_cell.angle_alpha   90.00
_cell.angle_beta   90.00
_cell.angle_gamma   90.00
#
_symmetry.space_group_name_H-M   'P 1'
#
loop_
_entity.id
_entity.type
_entity.pdbx_description
1 polymer ?
#
loop_
_entity_poly.entity_id
_entity_poly.type
_entity_poly.pdbx_seq_one_letter_code
_entity_poly.pdbx_strand_id
1 'polypeptide(L)'
;MITIATQCDDRKAMVRRLSEHLQTPAVYLYTPTYAFRIGEITVNRDASVSGEREALLSAAECLLENEYITEMPAELTAADSEATAEEAPAEAEPADSAAEDITVTTLRIYEPDWTVQSMTNLMHMLYARQDLINRMLQMNCLRIDEVFIQNLATASLTCVSDFETMLHDAIRDGQVAGMNLDAGAVSVDMPYEQDSIRWVFYSQLISACVKAAKSAKRVLPRRLDSEADKYHANAWLNRLGFGGAEHKELRRTLMGHLDGYAAFKSADRMQAHKNKLAEQRRIRRELNEEVQKHD
;
A
#
# COMPACT_ATOMS: atom_id res chain seq x y z
N MET A 1 -8.60 23.54 -3.41
CA MET A 1 -7.88 23.35 -2.13
C MET A 1 -7.04 24.60 -1.88
N ILE A 2 -7.29 25.32 -0.80
CA ILE A 2 -6.63 26.59 -0.44
C ILE A 2 -5.69 26.28 0.74
N THR A 3 -4.60 27.04 0.85
CA THR A 3 -3.64 26.88 1.96
C THR A 3 -3.38 28.23 2.62
N ILE A 4 -3.61 28.30 3.92
CA ILE A 4 -3.39 29.50 4.75
C ILE A 4 -2.06 29.33 5.47
N ALA A 5 -1.13 30.26 5.27
CA ALA A 5 0.09 30.35 6.05
C ALA A 5 -0.21 30.96 7.43
N THR A 6 0.26 30.32 8.50
CA THR A 6 0.07 30.82 9.86
C THR A 6 1.40 31.22 10.50
N GLN A 7 1.34 32.16 11.43
CA GLN A 7 2.47 32.54 12.28
C GLN A 7 2.27 31.90 13.66
N CYS A 8 2.70 30.66 13.80
CA CYS A 8 2.45 29.87 15.02
C CYS A 8 3.72 29.20 15.53
N ASP A 9 4.14 29.53 16.75
CA ASP A 9 5.27 28.88 17.43
C ASP A 9 4.89 27.52 18.05
N ASP A 10 3.64 27.36 18.48
CA ASP A 10 3.13 26.10 19.04
C ASP A 10 1.96 25.54 18.23
N ARG A 11 2.32 24.75 17.22
CA ARG A 11 1.35 24.06 16.36
C ARG A 11 0.36 23.17 17.11
N LYS A 12 0.77 22.55 18.23
CA LYS A 12 -0.14 21.69 19.00
C LYS A 12 -1.22 22.49 19.73
N ALA A 13 -0.86 23.67 20.24
CA ALA A 13 -1.83 24.58 20.83
C ALA A 13 -2.83 25.08 19.79
N MET A 14 -2.38 25.46 18.60
CA MET A 14 -3.24 25.86 17.48
C MET A 14 -4.19 24.73 17.06
N VAL A 15 -3.69 23.49 16.90
CA VAL A 15 -4.50 22.32 16.56
C VAL A 15 -5.59 22.06 17.61
N ARG A 16 -5.28 22.20 18.89
CA ARG A 16 -6.27 22.05 19.97
C ARG A 16 -7.38 23.10 19.85
N ARG A 17 -7.03 24.35 19.66
CA ARG A 17 -8.02 25.44 19.50
C ARG A 17 -8.90 25.26 18.28
N LEU A 18 -8.31 24.89 17.14
CA LEU A 18 -9.07 24.57 15.94
C LEU A 18 -10.01 23.37 16.15
N SER A 19 -9.55 22.34 16.84
CA SER A 19 -10.36 21.16 17.18
C SER A 19 -11.54 21.52 18.11
N GLU A 20 -11.33 22.39 19.09
CA GLU A 20 -12.35 22.90 19.99
C GLU A 20 -13.35 23.79 19.26
N HIS A 21 -12.88 24.69 18.40
CA HIS A 21 -13.74 25.64 17.63
C HIS A 21 -14.60 24.89 16.61
N LEU A 22 -14.01 23.95 15.87
CA LEU A 22 -14.72 23.15 14.86
C LEU A 22 -15.50 21.99 15.45
N GLN A 23 -15.44 21.77 16.76
CA GLN A 23 -16.06 20.65 17.48
C GLN A 23 -15.74 19.27 16.85
N THR A 24 -14.56 19.15 16.25
CA THR A 24 -14.11 17.95 15.54
C THR A 24 -12.77 17.50 16.09
N PRO A 25 -12.60 16.20 16.42
CA PRO A 25 -11.36 15.72 16.99
C PRO A 25 -10.20 15.83 16.00
N ALA A 26 -9.04 16.29 16.50
CA ALA A 26 -7.82 16.35 15.73
C ALA A 26 -7.16 14.97 15.66
N VAL A 27 -6.92 14.49 14.46
CA VAL A 27 -6.23 13.21 14.18
C VAL A 27 -4.83 13.51 13.68
N TYR A 28 -3.80 12.96 14.35
CA TYR A 28 -2.43 13.13 13.92
C TYR A 28 -2.08 12.15 12.80
N LEU A 29 -1.69 12.71 11.66
CA LEU A 29 -1.23 11.96 10.49
C LEU A 29 0.28 11.78 10.60
N TYR A 30 0.71 10.61 11.03
CA TYR A 30 2.13 10.25 11.20
C TYR A 30 2.96 10.48 9.91
N THR A 31 4.07 9.81 9.76
CA THR A 31 4.90 9.89 8.55
C THR A 31 4.13 9.50 7.29
N PRO A 32 4.26 10.18 6.13
CA PRO A 32 5.29 11.18 5.83
C PRO A 32 4.89 12.64 6.13
N THR A 33 3.61 12.94 6.30
CA THR A 33 3.12 14.34 6.34
C THR A 33 3.34 15.03 7.68
N TYR A 34 3.34 14.28 8.78
CA TYR A 34 3.38 14.82 10.15
C TYR A 34 2.33 15.91 10.40
N ALA A 35 1.21 15.85 9.67
CA ALA A 35 0.11 16.80 9.73
C ALA A 35 -0.94 16.37 10.77
N PHE A 36 -1.86 17.30 11.11
CA PHE A 36 -3.07 16.99 11.86
C PHE A 36 -4.27 17.22 10.94
N ARG A 37 -5.21 16.28 10.94
CA ARG A 37 -6.50 16.44 10.26
C ARG A 37 -7.57 16.79 11.31
N ILE A 38 -8.39 17.78 11.01
CA ILE A 38 -9.54 18.20 11.82
C ILE A 38 -10.72 18.32 10.86
N GLY A 39 -11.54 17.28 10.75
CA GLY A 39 -12.60 17.22 9.73
C GLY A 39 -12.02 17.32 8.31
N GLU A 40 -12.43 18.35 7.59
CA GLU A 40 -12.02 18.61 6.18
C GLU A 40 -10.78 19.49 6.05
N ILE A 41 -10.23 19.98 7.16
CA ILE A 41 -8.99 20.77 7.14
C ILE A 41 -7.78 19.95 7.60
N THR A 42 -6.62 20.33 7.09
CA THR A 42 -5.34 19.70 7.44
C THR A 42 -4.35 20.76 7.90
N VAL A 43 -3.80 20.58 9.09
CA VAL A 43 -2.71 21.42 9.63
C VAL A 43 -1.39 20.75 9.31
N ASN A 44 -0.63 21.31 8.40
CA ASN A 44 0.63 20.78 7.90
C ASN A 44 1.77 20.87 8.93
N ARG A 45 2.92 20.28 8.60
CA ARG A 45 4.10 20.29 9.48
C ARG A 45 4.66 21.68 9.73
N ASP A 46 4.57 22.56 8.76
CA ASP A 46 4.99 23.96 8.81
C ASP A 46 3.95 24.89 9.47
N ALA A 47 2.93 24.30 10.10
CA ALA A 47 1.79 24.97 10.69
C ALA A 47 0.81 25.64 9.69
N SER A 48 1.02 25.54 8.38
CA SER A 48 0.02 25.98 7.41
C SER A 48 -1.27 25.14 7.49
N VAL A 49 -2.42 25.73 7.20
CA VAL A 49 -3.73 25.08 7.24
C VAL A 49 -4.29 25.00 5.83
N SER A 50 -4.59 23.77 5.37
CA SER A 50 -5.09 23.49 4.03
C SER A 50 -6.48 22.84 4.10
N GLY A 51 -7.36 23.17 3.14
CA GLY A 51 -8.70 22.60 3.07
C GLY A 51 -9.50 23.13 1.89
N GLU A 52 -10.79 22.79 1.86
CA GLU A 52 -11.75 23.40 0.96
C GLU A 52 -12.22 24.76 1.51
N ARG A 53 -12.74 25.62 0.62
CA ARG A 53 -13.07 27.01 0.95
C ARG A 53 -14.05 27.13 2.14
N GLU A 54 -15.11 26.35 2.15
CA GLU A 54 -16.13 26.38 3.21
C GLU A 54 -15.56 25.99 4.58
N ALA A 55 -14.79 24.90 4.63
CA ALA A 55 -14.16 24.43 5.86
C ALA A 55 -13.09 25.39 6.36
N LEU A 56 -12.38 26.07 5.45
CA LEU A 56 -11.36 27.04 5.80
C LEU A 56 -11.92 28.37 6.27
N LEU A 57 -13.13 28.77 5.90
CA LEU A 57 -13.75 29.99 6.39
C LEU A 57 -13.90 29.95 7.92
N SER A 58 -14.50 28.89 8.44
CA SER A 58 -14.66 28.72 9.89
C SER A 58 -13.32 28.56 10.63
N ALA A 59 -12.36 27.89 9.99
CA ALA A 59 -11.01 27.76 10.54
C ALA A 59 -10.25 29.09 10.56
N ALA A 60 -10.40 29.93 9.51
CA ALA A 60 -9.75 31.23 9.38
C ALA A 60 -10.25 32.23 10.43
N GLU A 61 -11.53 32.17 10.78
CA GLU A 61 -12.09 32.98 11.89
C GLU A 61 -11.38 32.64 13.21
N CYS A 62 -11.25 31.36 13.53
CA CYS A 62 -10.54 30.93 14.74
C CYS A 62 -9.04 31.29 14.71
N LEU A 63 -8.39 31.18 13.54
CA LEU A 63 -7.01 31.59 13.39
C LEU A 63 -6.76 33.07 13.57
N LEU A 64 -7.71 33.92 13.10
CA LEU A 64 -7.66 35.37 13.27
C LEU A 64 -7.93 35.80 14.74
N GLU A 65 -8.92 35.19 15.39
CA GLU A 65 -9.24 35.45 16.82
C GLU A 65 -8.08 35.11 17.76
N ASN A 66 -7.27 34.13 17.39
CA ASN A 66 -6.13 33.69 18.19
C ASN A 66 -4.78 34.21 17.70
N GLU A 67 -4.76 35.21 16.84
CA GLU A 67 -3.56 35.89 16.31
C GLU A 67 -2.59 34.96 15.55
N TYR A 68 -3.07 33.83 15.04
CA TYR A 68 -2.26 32.92 14.19
C TYR A 68 -2.16 33.42 12.74
N ILE A 69 -3.07 34.32 12.32
CA ILE A 69 -3.01 35.07 11.05
C ILE A 69 -3.32 36.53 11.33
N THR A 70 -2.69 37.42 10.57
CA THR A 70 -2.86 38.87 10.72
C THR A 70 -4.03 39.42 9.92
N GLU A 71 -4.37 38.78 8.81
CA GLU A 71 -5.44 39.18 7.90
C GLU A 71 -6.15 37.96 7.33
N MET A 72 -7.43 38.11 6.97
CA MET A 72 -8.16 37.09 6.22
C MET A 72 -7.54 36.93 4.82
N PRO A 73 -7.21 35.71 4.39
CA PRO A 73 -6.66 35.50 3.06
C PRO A 73 -7.62 35.98 1.96
N ALA A 74 -7.11 36.72 1.01
CA ALA A 74 -7.90 37.29 -0.10
C ALA A 74 -8.64 36.19 -0.91
N GLU A 75 -8.10 34.99 -0.95
CA GLU A 75 -8.70 33.83 -1.60
C GLU A 75 -9.99 33.33 -0.94
N LEU A 76 -10.21 33.68 0.34
CA LEU A 76 -11.44 33.37 1.07
C LEU A 76 -12.46 34.53 1.02
N THR A 77 -12.00 35.76 0.81
CA THR A 77 -12.86 36.99 0.81
C THR A 77 -13.38 37.37 -0.56
N ALA A 78 -12.83 36.84 -1.67
CA ALA A 78 -13.33 37.09 -3.01
C ALA A 78 -14.69 36.43 -3.20
N ALA A 79 -15.74 37.25 -3.09
CA ALA A 79 -17.10 36.92 -3.46
C ALA A 79 -17.21 36.76 -4.98
N ASP A 80 -18.01 35.80 -5.39
CA ASP A 80 -18.46 35.49 -6.74
C ASP A 80 -18.33 36.61 -7.77
N SER A 81 -17.65 36.32 -8.88
CA SER A 81 -18.09 36.87 -10.17
C SER A 81 -17.86 35.82 -11.25
N GLU A 82 -18.96 35.24 -11.62
CA GLU A 82 -19.46 34.90 -12.95
C GLU A 82 -18.45 34.48 -14.04
N ALA A 83 -18.66 33.34 -14.69
CA ALA A 83 -19.49 33.22 -15.86
C ALA A 83 -19.68 31.77 -16.28
N THR A 84 -20.93 31.39 -16.36
CA THR A 84 -21.72 31.02 -17.57
C THR A 84 -21.19 29.80 -18.32
N ALA A 85 -21.81 28.68 -18.14
CA ALA A 85 -22.96 28.10 -18.83
C ALA A 85 -22.69 27.73 -20.29
N GLU A 86 -22.74 26.46 -20.60
CA GLU A 86 -23.61 25.96 -21.66
C GLU A 86 -23.96 24.48 -21.45
N GLU A 87 -25.21 24.24 -21.73
CA GLU A 87 -26.07 23.13 -21.39
C GLU A 87 -25.75 21.81 -22.09
N ALA A 88 -26.27 20.82 -21.41
CA ALA A 88 -26.49 19.41 -21.60
C ALA A 88 -27.18 19.01 -22.96
N PRO A 89 -27.45 17.72 -23.27
CA PRO A 89 -28.43 16.99 -22.46
C PRO A 89 -28.06 15.52 -22.12
N ALA A 90 -28.86 15.07 -21.16
CA ALA A 90 -28.96 13.76 -20.59
C ALA A 90 -29.32 12.65 -21.57
N GLU A 91 -28.86 11.43 -21.32
CA GLU A 91 -29.70 10.22 -21.38
C GLU A 91 -29.12 9.09 -20.52
N ALA A 92 -29.98 8.73 -19.55
CA ALA A 92 -30.29 7.40 -19.03
C ALA A 92 -29.20 6.40 -18.64
N GLU A 93 -29.25 6.07 -17.37
CA GLU A 93 -28.68 4.91 -16.66
C GLU A 93 -28.95 3.53 -17.31
N PRO A 94 -28.16 2.52 -16.94
CA PRO A 94 -28.63 1.75 -15.78
C PRO A 94 -27.55 1.47 -14.74
N ALA A 95 -28.06 1.39 -13.51
CA ALA A 95 -27.37 0.91 -12.31
C ALA A 95 -26.62 -0.40 -12.52
N ASP A 96 -25.37 -0.46 -12.08
CA ASP A 96 -24.90 -1.58 -11.26
C ASP A 96 -23.56 -1.29 -10.62
N SER A 97 -23.45 -1.76 -9.36
CA SER A 97 -22.25 -1.89 -8.52
C SER A 97 -21.51 -0.59 -8.14
N ALA A 98 -21.70 -0.20 -6.91
CA ALA A 98 -20.77 0.66 -6.17
C ALA A 98 -19.39 -0.01 -6.11
N ALA A 99 -18.57 0.27 -7.12
CA ALA A 99 -17.12 0.19 -6.98
C ALA A 99 -16.75 1.37 -6.08
N GLU A 100 -16.40 1.11 -4.84
CA GLU A 100 -15.73 2.09 -4.00
C GLU A 100 -14.54 2.62 -4.81
N ASP A 101 -14.48 3.92 -5.05
CA ASP A 101 -13.39 4.57 -5.75
C ASP A 101 -12.11 4.37 -4.93
N ILE A 102 -11.38 3.30 -5.25
CA ILE A 102 -10.10 3.01 -4.59
C ILE A 102 -9.12 4.09 -5.04
N THR A 103 -8.84 5.04 -4.17
CA THR A 103 -7.84 6.06 -4.43
C THR A 103 -6.48 5.40 -4.55
N VAL A 104 -5.82 5.56 -5.69
CA VAL A 104 -4.48 5.06 -5.94
C VAL A 104 -3.46 6.07 -5.46
N THR A 105 -2.44 5.60 -4.75
CA THR A 105 -1.28 6.40 -4.39
C THR A 105 0.00 5.69 -4.80
N THR A 106 1.07 6.44 -5.06
CA THR A 106 2.35 5.88 -5.46
C THR A 106 3.31 5.84 -4.28
N LEU A 107 3.71 4.64 -3.87
CA LEU A 107 4.81 4.43 -2.93
C LEU A 107 6.13 4.59 -3.66
N ARG A 108 6.99 5.51 -3.21
CA ARG A 108 8.35 5.66 -3.73
C ARG A 108 9.38 5.23 -2.70
N ILE A 109 10.19 4.24 -3.05
CA ILE A 109 11.28 3.72 -2.23
C ILE A 109 12.60 4.09 -2.89
N TYR A 110 13.39 4.91 -2.19
CA TYR A 110 14.73 5.27 -2.65
C TYR A 110 15.75 4.23 -2.16
N GLU A 111 16.44 3.59 -3.09
CA GLU A 111 17.52 2.65 -2.83
C GLU A 111 18.69 2.95 -3.78
N PRO A 112 19.84 3.29 -3.25
CA PRO A 112 21.03 3.51 -4.07
C PRO A 112 21.62 2.20 -4.62
N ASP A 113 22.61 2.31 -5.48
CA ASP A 113 23.46 1.21 -5.96
C ASP A 113 22.70 0.08 -6.68
N TRP A 114 21.81 0.45 -7.58
CA TRP A 114 21.19 -0.50 -8.48
C TRP A 114 22.19 -1.04 -9.52
N THR A 115 22.05 -2.33 -9.82
CA THR A 115 22.70 -2.99 -10.94
C THR A 115 21.65 -3.52 -11.90
N VAL A 116 21.99 -3.72 -13.17
CA VAL A 116 21.11 -4.36 -14.15
C VAL A 116 20.56 -5.68 -13.62
N GLN A 117 21.42 -6.49 -12.94
CA GLN A 117 21.01 -7.76 -12.36
C GLN A 117 19.98 -7.60 -11.25
N SER A 118 20.14 -6.64 -10.36
CA SER A 118 19.19 -6.42 -9.26
C SER A 118 17.85 -5.87 -9.76
N MET A 119 17.87 -5.01 -10.77
CA MET A 119 16.65 -4.54 -11.46
C MET A 119 15.92 -5.69 -12.16
N THR A 120 16.64 -6.51 -12.91
CA THR A 120 16.11 -7.73 -13.54
C THR A 120 15.51 -8.68 -12.50
N ASN A 121 16.20 -8.87 -11.36
CA ASN A 121 15.69 -9.69 -10.27
C ASN A 121 14.37 -9.15 -9.70
N LEU A 122 14.26 -7.83 -9.54
CA LEU A 122 13.03 -7.19 -9.07
C LEU A 122 11.88 -7.43 -10.06
N MET A 123 12.10 -7.16 -11.35
CA MET A 123 11.09 -7.41 -12.38
C MET A 123 10.64 -8.86 -12.43
N HIS A 124 11.57 -9.80 -12.38
CA HIS A 124 11.27 -11.23 -12.35
C HIS A 124 10.50 -11.64 -11.08
N MET A 125 10.83 -11.05 -9.93
CA MET A 125 10.14 -11.32 -8.66
C MET A 125 8.71 -10.79 -8.70
N LEU A 126 8.52 -9.54 -9.14
CA LEU A 126 7.21 -8.91 -9.24
C LEU A 126 6.34 -9.63 -10.28
N TYR A 127 6.87 -9.92 -11.47
CA TYR A 127 6.17 -10.70 -12.50
C TYR A 127 5.70 -12.06 -11.97
N ALA A 128 6.60 -12.80 -11.31
CA ALA A 128 6.28 -14.12 -10.78
C ALA A 128 5.20 -14.10 -9.68
N ARG A 129 4.95 -12.96 -9.06
CA ARG A 129 4.05 -12.79 -7.92
C ARG A 129 2.95 -11.73 -8.12
N GLN A 130 2.86 -11.11 -9.29
CA GLN A 130 1.93 -10.00 -9.53
C GLN A 130 0.47 -10.33 -9.18
N ASP A 131 0.00 -11.52 -9.55
CA ASP A 131 -1.38 -11.94 -9.24
C ASP A 131 -1.60 -12.09 -7.73
N LEU A 132 -0.59 -12.59 -7.02
CA LEU A 132 -0.62 -12.72 -5.57
C LEU A 132 -0.54 -11.36 -4.88
N ILE A 133 0.34 -10.47 -5.36
CA ILE A 133 0.48 -9.10 -4.85
C ILE A 133 -0.84 -8.34 -5.06
N ASN A 134 -1.41 -8.38 -6.26
CA ASN A 134 -2.67 -7.71 -6.57
C ASN A 134 -3.81 -8.18 -5.66
N ARG A 135 -3.91 -9.50 -5.40
CA ARG A 135 -4.89 -10.05 -4.45
C ARG A 135 -4.63 -9.64 -3.01
N MET A 136 -3.37 -9.60 -2.56
CA MET A 136 -3.00 -9.10 -1.23
C MET A 136 -3.37 -7.63 -1.04
N LEU A 137 -3.17 -6.82 -2.09
CA LEU A 137 -3.48 -5.39 -2.10
C LEU A 137 -4.96 -5.12 -2.40
N GLN A 138 -5.74 -6.15 -2.77
CA GLN A 138 -7.13 -6.02 -3.25
C GLN A 138 -7.27 -5.03 -4.40
N MET A 139 -6.26 -4.93 -5.24
CA MET A 139 -6.18 -3.99 -6.33
C MET A 139 -5.42 -4.59 -7.50
N ASN A 140 -5.86 -4.29 -8.70
CA ASN A 140 -5.25 -4.79 -9.93
C ASN A 140 -4.29 -3.75 -10.52
N CYS A 141 -3.39 -3.22 -9.69
CA CYS A 141 -2.50 -2.13 -10.05
C CYS A 141 -1.22 -2.60 -10.75
N LEU A 142 -0.64 -3.71 -10.31
CA LEU A 142 0.64 -4.19 -10.83
C LEU A 142 0.40 -5.14 -12.01
N ARG A 143 0.88 -4.75 -13.19
CA ARG A 143 0.86 -5.58 -14.39
C ARG A 143 2.21 -5.56 -15.08
N ILE A 144 2.76 -6.73 -15.33
CA ILE A 144 4.00 -6.95 -16.09
C ILE A 144 3.68 -8.06 -17.08
N ASP A 145 3.78 -7.76 -18.36
CA ASP A 145 3.48 -8.72 -19.42
C ASP A 145 4.65 -9.66 -19.67
N GLU A 146 4.33 -10.87 -20.12
CA GLU A 146 5.34 -11.89 -20.45
C GLU A 146 6.28 -11.42 -21.58
N VAL A 147 5.75 -10.62 -22.51
CA VAL A 147 6.54 -10.07 -23.61
C VAL A 147 7.70 -9.20 -23.09
N PHE A 148 7.47 -8.36 -22.09
CA PHE A 148 8.53 -7.57 -21.46
C PHE A 148 9.60 -8.47 -20.83
N ILE A 149 9.20 -9.54 -20.13
CA ILE A 149 10.12 -10.49 -19.50
C ILE A 149 10.96 -11.25 -20.53
N GLN A 150 10.37 -11.63 -21.68
CA GLN A 150 11.08 -12.27 -22.79
C GLN A 150 12.08 -11.30 -23.43
N ASN A 151 11.67 -10.05 -23.65
CA ASN A 151 12.55 -9.01 -24.15
C ASN A 151 13.71 -8.73 -23.21
N LEU A 152 13.43 -8.67 -21.89
CA LEU A 152 14.44 -8.48 -20.85
C LEU A 152 15.47 -9.62 -20.81
N ALA A 153 15.03 -10.87 -21.07
CA ALA A 153 15.90 -12.03 -21.10
C ALA A 153 16.86 -12.07 -22.31
N THR A 154 16.49 -11.40 -23.41
CA THR A 154 17.29 -11.37 -24.65
C THR A 154 18.07 -10.06 -24.82
N ALA A 155 17.74 -9.02 -24.07
CA ALA A 155 18.38 -7.72 -24.15
C ALA A 155 19.83 -7.76 -23.66
N SER A 156 20.73 -7.09 -24.40
CA SER A 156 22.12 -6.89 -24.00
C SER A 156 22.25 -5.56 -23.23
N LEU A 157 21.77 -5.55 -21.97
CA LEU A 157 21.81 -4.38 -21.11
C LEU A 157 23.19 -4.23 -20.49
N THR A 158 23.86 -3.13 -20.71
CA THR A 158 25.24 -2.87 -20.24
C THR A 158 25.25 -1.97 -19.00
N CYS A 159 24.27 -1.11 -18.84
CA CYS A 159 24.18 -0.17 -17.72
C CYS A 159 22.74 0.00 -17.21
N VAL A 160 22.63 0.67 -16.08
CA VAL A 160 21.33 0.95 -15.44
C VAL A 160 20.43 1.80 -16.34
N SER A 161 21.00 2.79 -17.03
CA SER A 161 20.24 3.65 -17.95
C SER A 161 19.63 2.90 -19.14
N ASP A 162 20.31 1.85 -19.64
CA ASP A 162 19.76 1.00 -20.70
C ASP A 162 18.50 0.28 -20.19
N PHE A 163 18.54 -0.19 -18.94
CA PHE A 163 17.41 -0.85 -18.29
C PHE A 163 16.25 0.13 -18.07
N GLU A 164 16.53 1.33 -17.55
CA GLU A 164 15.52 2.36 -17.32
C GLU A 164 14.82 2.76 -18.62
N THR A 165 15.58 2.93 -19.70
CA THR A 165 15.04 3.24 -21.03
C THR A 165 14.11 2.12 -21.51
N MET A 166 14.55 0.87 -21.42
CA MET A 166 13.74 -0.29 -21.80
C MET A 166 12.46 -0.40 -20.96
N LEU A 167 12.53 -0.12 -19.68
CA LEU A 167 11.37 -0.13 -18.78
C LEU A 167 10.39 1.00 -19.13
N HIS A 168 10.88 2.21 -19.37
CA HIS A 168 10.04 3.35 -19.77
C HIS A 168 9.34 3.09 -21.11
N ASP A 169 10.03 2.50 -22.07
CA ASP A 169 9.40 2.08 -23.34
C ASP A 169 8.30 1.05 -23.09
N ALA A 170 8.55 0.05 -22.24
CA ALA A 170 7.56 -0.97 -21.88
C ALA A 170 6.34 -0.38 -21.13
N ILE A 171 6.54 0.63 -20.30
CA ILE A 171 5.44 1.36 -19.62
C ILE A 171 4.63 2.14 -20.65
N ARG A 172 5.27 2.87 -21.55
CA ARG A 172 4.60 3.61 -22.64
C ARG A 172 3.79 2.69 -23.56
N ASP A 173 4.33 1.51 -23.87
CA ASP A 173 3.69 0.51 -24.72
C ASP A 173 2.64 -0.33 -23.97
N GLY A 174 2.40 -0.05 -22.68
CA GLY A 174 1.41 -0.73 -21.86
C GLY A 174 1.78 -2.16 -21.45
N GLN A 175 3.03 -2.58 -21.64
CA GLN A 175 3.52 -3.91 -21.22
C GLN A 175 3.79 -3.97 -19.72
N VAL A 176 4.06 -2.83 -19.08
CA VAL A 176 4.25 -2.69 -17.63
C VAL A 176 3.35 -1.58 -17.11
N ALA A 177 2.66 -1.82 -16.02
CA ALA A 177 1.81 -0.83 -15.34
C ALA A 177 1.92 -0.97 -13.83
N GLY A 178 1.64 0.12 -13.12
CA GLY A 178 1.60 0.17 -11.65
C GLY A 178 2.96 0.15 -10.98
N MET A 179 4.04 0.30 -11.74
CA MET A 179 5.38 0.47 -11.19
C MET A 179 6.29 1.25 -12.15
N ASN A 180 7.29 1.89 -11.57
CA ASN A 180 8.40 2.50 -12.31
C ASN A 180 9.70 2.34 -11.52
N LEU A 181 10.83 2.43 -12.21
CA LEU A 181 12.16 2.44 -11.64
C LEU A 181 12.95 3.54 -12.32
N ASP A 182 13.31 4.56 -11.58
CA ASP A 182 13.89 5.79 -12.10
C ASP A 182 14.82 6.43 -11.08
N ALA A 183 15.99 6.86 -11.53
CA ALA A 183 16.99 7.56 -10.73
C ALA A 183 17.28 6.91 -9.35
N GLY A 184 17.33 5.59 -9.31
CA GLY A 184 17.58 4.83 -8.08
C GLY A 184 16.37 4.67 -7.16
N ALA A 185 15.18 5.09 -7.59
CA ALA A 185 13.95 4.90 -6.83
C ALA A 185 13.01 3.90 -7.53
N VAL A 186 12.41 3.02 -6.74
CA VAL A 186 11.29 2.16 -7.15
C VAL A 186 10.00 2.85 -6.76
N SER A 187 9.12 3.06 -7.72
CA SER A 187 7.77 3.57 -7.50
C SER A 187 6.78 2.44 -7.76
N VAL A 188 5.82 2.24 -6.87
CA VAL A 188 4.76 1.22 -7.02
C VAL A 188 3.42 1.85 -6.65
N ASP A 189 2.43 1.66 -7.52
CA ASP A 189 1.07 2.11 -7.27
C ASP A 189 0.38 1.15 -6.31
N MET A 190 -0.29 1.71 -5.31
CA MET A 190 -0.91 0.95 -4.23
C MET A 190 -2.25 1.59 -3.83
N PRO A 191 -3.19 0.81 -3.29
CA PRO A 191 -4.42 1.37 -2.77
C PRO A 191 -4.10 2.29 -1.59
N TYR A 192 -4.64 3.49 -1.63
CA TYR A 192 -4.63 4.38 -0.49
C TYR A 192 -5.88 4.11 0.35
N GLU A 193 -5.69 3.49 1.48
CA GLU A 193 -6.73 3.36 2.50
C GLU A 193 -6.44 4.35 3.63
N GLN A 194 -7.49 4.89 4.23
CA GLN A 194 -7.36 5.75 5.41
C GLN A 194 -6.77 5.00 6.61
N ASP A 195 -6.78 3.68 6.58
CA ASP A 195 -6.14 2.83 7.57
C ASP A 195 -4.62 2.82 7.37
N SER A 196 -3.93 3.60 8.18
CA SER A 196 -2.47 3.75 8.14
C SER A 196 -1.70 2.44 8.37
N ILE A 197 -2.29 1.44 9.03
CA ILE A 197 -1.63 0.16 9.33
C ILE A 197 -1.46 -0.67 8.07
N ARG A 198 -2.47 -0.76 7.22
CA ARG A 198 -2.37 -1.49 5.94
C ARG A 198 -1.33 -0.87 5.03
N TRP A 199 -1.31 0.46 4.93
CA TRP A 199 -0.30 1.18 4.16
C TRP A 199 1.13 0.86 4.63
N VAL A 200 1.36 0.80 5.95
CA VAL A 200 2.65 0.41 6.52
C VAL A 200 3.02 -1.03 6.11
N PHE A 201 2.08 -1.97 6.15
CA PHE A 201 2.34 -3.35 5.76
C PHE A 201 2.61 -3.49 4.25
N TYR A 202 1.90 -2.75 3.41
CA TYR A 202 2.15 -2.71 1.97
C TYR A 202 3.54 -2.14 1.66
N SER A 203 3.91 -1.03 2.30
CA SER A 203 5.23 -0.43 2.13
C SER A 203 6.37 -1.35 2.61
N GLN A 204 6.17 -2.08 3.71
CA GLN A 204 7.11 -3.09 4.20
C GLN A 204 7.26 -4.24 3.21
N LEU A 205 6.16 -4.73 2.62
CA LEU A 205 6.18 -5.80 1.63
C LEU A 205 7.03 -5.40 0.41
N ILE A 206 6.77 -4.23 -0.18
CA ILE A 206 7.52 -3.75 -1.35
C ILE A 206 8.99 -3.48 -1.00
N SER A 207 9.27 -2.88 0.16
CA SER A 207 10.65 -2.67 0.64
C SER A 207 11.40 -3.99 0.81
N ALA A 208 10.74 -5.03 1.30
CA ALA A 208 11.35 -6.36 1.43
C ALA A 208 11.59 -7.00 0.06
N CYS A 209 10.71 -6.80 -0.93
CA CYS A 209 10.94 -7.25 -2.30
C CYS A 209 12.17 -6.58 -2.93
N VAL A 210 12.31 -5.26 -2.75
CA VAL A 210 13.48 -4.49 -3.23
C VAL A 210 14.78 -5.03 -2.60
N LYS A 211 14.81 -5.18 -1.28
CA LYS A 211 15.98 -5.75 -0.58
C LYS A 211 16.30 -7.17 -1.02
N ALA A 212 15.28 -8.01 -1.17
CA ALA A 212 15.46 -9.38 -1.63
C ALA A 212 15.98 -9.45 -3.07
N ALA A 213 15.52 -8.59 -3.97
CA ALA A 213 15.98 -8.51 -5.35
C ALA A 213 17.45 -8.09 -5.45
N LYS A 214 17.88 -7.13 -4.62
CA LYS A 214 19.28 -6.68 -4.55
C LYS A 214 20.22 -7.74 -3.99
N SER A 215 19.77 -8.52 -3.01
CA SER A 215 20.58 -9.57 -2.39
C SER A 215 20.60 -10.89 -3.19
N ALA A 216 19.66 -11.10 -4.09
CA ALA A 216 19.54 -12.32 -4.87
C ALA A 216 20.57 -12.37 -6.01
N LYS A 217 21.26 -13.49 -6.17
CA LYS A 217 22.13 -13.72 -7.33
C LYS A 217 21.34 -13.80 -8.64
N ARG A 218 20.20 -14.48 -8.62
CA ARG A 218 19.30 -14.65 -9.77
C ARG A 218 17.89 -14.99 -9.31
N VAL A 219 16.89 -14.37 -9.90
CA VAL A 219 15.46 -14.68 -9.74
C VAL A 219 14.91 -15.21 -11.06
N LEU A 220 14.16 -16.31 -11.01
CA LEU A 220 13.49 -16.85 -12.19
C LEU A 220 12.07 -16.28 -12.30
N PRO A 221 11.64 -15.85 -13.50
CA PRO A 221 10.31 -15.27 -13.73
C PRO A 221 9.26 -16.38 -13.92
N ARG A 222 9.13 -17.27 -12.95
CA ARG A 222 8.14 -18.34 -12.99
C ARG A 222 6.87 -17.93 -12.27
N ARG A 223 5.78 -17.78 -13.01
CA ARG A 223 4.46 -17.51 -12.44
C ARG A 223 4.02 -18.65 -11.51
N LEU A 224 3.34 -18.30 -10.46
CA LEU A 224 2.71 -19.24 -9.54
C LEU A 224 1.38 -19.71 -10.10
N ASP A 225 1.10 -20.98 -9.84
CA ASP A 225 -0.22 -21.55 -10.02
C ASP A 225 -1.17 -21.07 -8.91
N SER A 226 -2.36 -20.62 -9.25
CA SER A 226 -3.27 -19.89 -8.34
C SER A 226 -4.06 -20.78 -7.37
N GLU A 227 -3.92 -22.11 -7.42
CA GLU A 227 -4.76 -23.01 -6.62
C GLU A 227 -4.51 -23.00 -5.10
N ALA A 228 -3.41 -22.39 -4.64
CA ALA A 228 -3.03 -22.41 -3.22
C ALA A 228 -2.41 -21.08 -2.76
N ASP A 229 -3.10 -19.99 -3.02
CA ASP A 229 -2.59 -18.63 -2.79
C ASP A 229 -2.08 -18.39 -1.38
N LYS A 230 -2.89 -18.74 -0.40
CA LYS A 230 -2.54 -18.53 1.01
C LYS A 230 -1.30 -19.31 1.44
N TYR A 231 -1.13 -20.53 0.91
CA TYR A 231 0.08 -21.32 1.14
C TYR A 231 1.31 -20.68 0.49
N HIS A 232 1.19 -20.26 -0.76
CA HIS A 232 2.27 -19.61 -1.49
C HIS A 232 2.63 -18.25 -0.91
N ALA A 233 1.63 -17.47 -0.48
CA ALA A 233 1.83 -16.21 0.22
C ALA A 233 2.59 -16.39 1.52
N ASN A 234 2.15 -17.33 2.37
CA ASN A 234 2.82 -17.60 3.64
C ASN A 234 4.28 -18.04 3.44
N ALA A 235 4.53 -18.95 2.49
CA ALA A 235 5.88 -19.40 2.18
C ALA A 235 6.77 -18.26 1.63
N TRP A 236 6.20 -17.36 0.85
CA TRP A 236 6.93 -16.22 0.29
C TRP A 236 7.21 -15.15 1.35
N LEU A 237 6.21 -14.75 2.15
CA LEU A 237 6.38 -13.80 3.25
C LEU A 237 7.44 -14.27 4.26
N ASN A 238 7.47 -15.57 4.58
CA ASN A 238 8.52 -16.14 5.43
C ASN A 238 9.92 -15.97 4.82
N ARG A 239 10.06 -16.14 3.50
CA ARG A 239 11.35 -15.92 2.80
C ARG A 239 11.74 -14.45 2.75
N LEU A 240 10.79 -13.53 2.71
CA LEU A 240 11.03 -12.09 2.80
C LEU A 240 11.38 -11.61 4.21
N GLY A 241 11.41 -12.51 5.21
CA GLY A 241 11.76 -12.18 6.58
C GLY A 241 10.56 -11.96 7.52
N PHE A 242 9.33 -12.09 7.02
CA PHE A 242 8.12 -11.91 7.84
C PHE A 242 7.65 -13.18 8.55
N GLY A 243 8.57 -14.08 8.92
CA GLY A 243 8.25 -15.39 9.55
C GLY A 243 7.96 -15.35 11.03
N GLY A 244 8.50 -14.37 11.76
CA GLY A 244 8.43 -14.29 13.22
C GLY A 244 7.03 -13.99 13.81
N ALA A 245 6.94 -14.08 15.12
CA ALA A 245 5.71 -13.76 15.85
C ALA A 245 5.36 -12.26 15.74
N GLU A 246 6.37 -11.41 15.68
CA GLU A 246 6.30 -9.96 15.51
C GLU A 246 5.58 -9.55 14.21
N HIS A 247 5.67 -10.36 13.17
CA HIS A 247 5.02 -10.12 11.87
C HIS A 247 3.68 -10.85 11.71
N LYS A 248 3.10 -11.36 12.80
CA LYS A 248 1.83 -12.11 12.73
C LYS A 248 0.68 -11.25 12.20
N GLU A 249 0.61 -10.00 12.63
CA GLU A 249 -0.42 -9.05 12.20
C GLU A 249 -0.26 -8.69 10.72
N LEU A 250 0.95 -8.35 10.28
CA LEU A 250 1.28 -8.12 8.88
C LEU A 250 0.82 -9.30 7.99
N ARG A 251 1.22 -10.53 8.36
CA ARG A 251 0.80 -11.72 7.59
C ARG A 251 -0.72 -11.90 7.60
N ARG A 252 -1.38 -11.67 8.74
CA ARG A 252 -2.84 -11.77 8.86
C ARG A 252 -3.54 -10.78 7.92
N THR A 253 -3.08 -9.53 7.88
CA THR A 253 -3.63 -8.49 7.03
C THR A 253 -3.40 -8.81 5.55
N LEU A 254 -2.17 -9.07 5.14
CA LEU A 254 -1.83 -9.36 3.74
C LEU A 254 -2.47 -10.64 3.19
N MET A 255 -2.69 -11.66 4.04
CA MET A 255 -3.28 -12.93 3.62
C MET A 255 -4.78 -13.03 3.93
N GLY A 256 -5.39 -12.00 4.50
CA GLY A 256 -6.80 -12.04 4.94
C GLY A 256 -7.77 -12.41 3.83
N HIS A 257 -7.56 -11.87 2.65
CA HIS A 257 -8.42 -12.02 1.48
C HIS A 257 -8.01 -13.15 0.53
N LEU A 258 -6.96 -13.90 0.88
CA LEU A 258 -6.51 -15.02 0.05
C LEU A 258 -7.24 -16.31 0.42
N ASP A 259 -7.56 -17.10 -0.59
CA ASP A 259 -8.20 -18.39 -0.41
C ASP A 259 -7.22 -19.50 -0.02
N GLY A 260 -7.73 -20.53 0.64
CA GLY A 260 -6.98 -21.73 0.99
C GLY A 260 -6.38 -21.72 2.40
N TYR A 261 -5.36 -22.54 2.60
CA TYR A 261 -4.74 -22.79 3.90
C TYR A 261 -3.29 -22.32 3.93
N ALA A 262 -2.89 -21.58 4.96
CA ALA A 262 -1.52 -21.09 5.09
C ALA A 262 -0.46 -22.21 5.26
N ALA A 263 -0.84 -23.33 5.87
CA ALA A 263 0.06 -24.45 6.18
C ALA A 263 -0.02 -25.61 5.18
N PHE A 264 -1.08 -25.70 4.37
CA PHE A 264 -1.32 -26.84 3.49
C PHE A 264 -1.66 -26.36 2.08
N LYS A 265 -1.12 -27.05 1.08
CA LYS A 265 -1.38 -26.76 -0.34
C LYS A 265 -2.80 -27.16 -0.78
N SER A 266 -3.42 -28.14 -0.11
CA SER A 266 -4.77 -28.60 -0.42
C SER A 266 -5.54 -29.01 0.83
N ALA A 267 -6.89 -29.05 0.74
CA ALA A 267 -7.78 -29.53 1.80
C ALA A 267 -7.47 -30.99 2.17
N ASP A 268 -7.17 -31.84 1.19
CA ASP A 268 -6.85 -33.25 1.41
C ASP A 268 -5.59 -33.43 2.27
N ARG A 269 -4.55 -32.64 2.02
CA ARG A 269 -3.33 -32.67 2.84
C ARG A 269 -3.59 -32.19 4.27
N MET A 270 -4.45 -31.19 4.44
CA MET A 270 -4.88 -30.73 5.76
C MET A 270 -5.65 -31.85 6.49
N GLN A 271 -6.58 -32.52 5.82
CA GLN A 271 -7.37 -33.59 6.42
C GLN A 271 -6.51 -34.79 6.75
N ALA A 272 -5.61 -35.20 5.87
CA ALA A 272 -4.65 -36.28 6.13
C ALA A 272 -3.76 -35.99 7.35
N HIS A 273 -3.30 -34.73 7.49
CA HIS A 273 -2.54 -34.31 8.66
C HIS A 273 -3.37 -34.33 9.96
N LYS A 274 -4.62 -33.86 9.91
CA LYS A 274 -5.55 -33.97 11.06
C LYS A 274 -5.79 -35.42 11.48
N ASN A 275 -6.02 -36.30 10.52
CA ASN A 275 -6.25 -37.73 10.79
C ASN A 275 -5.01 -38.36 11.44
N LYS A 276 -3.81 -38.06 10.90
CA LYS A 276 -2.56 -38.54 11.49
C LYS A 276 -2.35 -38.07 12.93
N LEU A 277 -2.65 -36.79 13.22
CA LEU A 277 -2.53 -36.26 14.59
C LEU A 277 -3.57 -36.88 15.52
N ALA A 278 -4.80 -37.11 15.06
CA ALA A 278 -5.83 -37.79 15.86
C ALA A 278 -5.42 -39.21 16.22
N GLU A 279 -4.88 -39.96 15.26
CA GLU A 279 -4.34 -41.30 15.48
C GLU A 279 -3.16 -41.32 16.46
N GLN A 280 -2.21 -40.41 16.32
CA GLN A 280 -1.10 -40.29 17.25
C GLN A 280 -1.57 -39.98 18.69
N ARG A 281 -2.61 -39.14 18.84
CA ARG A 281 -3.21 -38.83 20.15
C ARG A 281 -3.93 -40.04 20.73
N ARG A 282 -4.60 -40.85 19.89
CA ARG A 282 -5.24 -42.08 20.32
C ARG A 282 -4.22 -43.09 20.82
N ILE A 283 -3.18 -43.38 20.05
CA ILE A 283 -2.11 -44.29 20.45
C ILE A 283 -1.43 -43.83 21.75
N ARG A 284 -1.17 -42.50 21.89
CA ARG A 284 -0.57 -41.98 23.11
C ARG A 284 -1.46 -42.13 24.36
N ARG A 285 -2.80 -42.03 24.18
CA ARG A 285 -3.74 -42.27 25.29
C ARG A 285 -3.76 -43.74 25.68
N GLU A 286 -3.86 -44.64 24.74
CA GLU A 286 -3.85 -46.09 24.94
C GLU A 286 -2.58 -46.51 25.68
N LEU A 287 -1.40 -46.01 25.27
CA LEU A 287 -0.13 -46.29 25.92
C LEU A 287 -0.07 -45.75 27.36
N ASN A 288 -0.57 -44.57 27.63
CA ASN A 288 -0.62 -43.99 28.96
C ASN A 288 -1.58 -44.76 29.91
N GLU A 289 -2.71 -45.27 29.38
CA GLU A 289 -3.67 -46.09 30.12
C GLU A 289 -3.09 -47.48 30.44
N GLU A 290 -2.30 -48.05 29.55
CA GLU A 290 -1.59 -49.32 29.83
C GLU A 290 -0.51 -49.15 30.89
N VAL A 291 0.28 -48.08 30.87
CA VAL A 291 1.28 -47.80 31.91
C VAL A 291 0.63 -47.61 33.27
N GLN A 292 -0.50 -46.90 33.35
CA GLN A 292 -1.22 -46.69 34.64
C GLN A 292 -1.88 -47.95 35.21
N LYS A 293 -2.10 -48.99 34.41
CA LYS A 293 -2.63 -50.30 34.86
C LYS A 293 -1.58 -51.22 35.41
N HIS A 294 -0.28 -50.94 35.15
CA HIS A 294 0.83 -51.77 35.59
C HIS A 294 1.64 -51.19 36.74
N ASP A 295 1.32 -50.00 37.19
CA ASP A 295 1.76 -49.39 38.48
C ASP A 295 0.69 -49.62 39.56
#